data_ea788c58331da722d134fdfd4b27bdde
#
_entry.id   ea788c58331da722d134fdfd4b27bdde
#
_cell.length_a   1.000
_cell.length_b   1.000
_cell.length_c   1.000
_cell.angle_alpha   90.00
_cell.angle_beta   90.00
_cell.angle_gamma   90.00
#
_symmetry.space_group_name_H-M   'P 1'
#
loop_
_entity.id
_entity.type
_entity.pdbx_description
1 polymer ?
#
loop_
_entity_poly.entity_id
_entity_poly.type
_entity_poly.pdbx_seq_one_letter_code
_entity_poly.pdbx_strand_id
1 'polypeptide(L)'
;ERIVHHSLDLPSARGLSKNELVAVTDDFAQACVEQALYTPDIIHAHYWLSGQAAARASQLWSAQGAGFPVPVLFTPHTTAAAKDARRGEGEAPEPEERYRAERLMSSSASRVIVNTPLEAQQMGEYYGTDAQKLATIPPGVDTSIFHTIPGVHPLNDTSETRCRIVFAGRPQPLKGPHLLVEALALLPDDLQVDVDIIGRSDSDYERRLLQRAAELGVADRVHLKDPVPASELANIFRAADIVASPSSSETFGLVALEAQACGAAVLATDADGLRFAVENHRTGLLVAPRTPERWAAAIERLVRAPYLRHSLGANAAARARTMGWDQTARRTLEAYAEVRQGISQ
;
A
#
# COMPACT_ATOMS: atom_id res chain seq x y z
N GLU A 1 0.24 -14.84 24.97
CA GLU A 1 1.06 -13.75 24.42
C GLU A 1 0.41 -12.41 24.76
N ARG A 2 1.21 -11.44 25.21
CA ARG A 2 0.69 -10.16 25.66
C ARG A 2 1.29 -9.05 24.79
N ILE A 3 0.45 -8.35 24.03
CA ILE A 3 0.84 -7.12 23.35
C ILE A 3 0.70 -5.98 24.34
N VAL A 4 1.75 -5.19 24.52
CA VAL A 4 1.73 -3.97 25.32
C VAL A 4 1.99 -2.79 24.38
N HIS A 5 1.09 -1.84 24.38
CA HIS A 5 1.25 -0.59 23.64
C HIS A 5 1.83 0.49 24.55
N HIS A 6 2.99 1.03 24.19
CA HIS A 6 3.63 2.15 24.87
C HIS A 6 3.51 3.41 24.03
N SER A 7 2.93 4.45 24.61
CA SER A 7 2.90 5.80 24.02
C SER A 7 3.93 6.65 24.76
N LEU A 8 4.85 7.26 24.01
CA LEU A 8 5.86 8.15 24.55
C LEU A 8 5.47 9.61 24.26
N ASP A 9 5.32 10.42 25.32
CA ASP A 9 5.16 11.87 25.15
C ASP A 9 6.55 12.51 25.03
N LEU A 10 6.85 13.07 23.86
CA LEU A 10 8.07 13.79 23.59
C LEU A 10 7.75 15.29 23.40
N PRO A 11 7.99 16.13 24.43
CA PRO A 11 7.76 17.57 24.30
C PRO A 11 8.51 18.20 23.13
N SER A 12 9.72 17.72 22.83
CA SER A 12 10.55 18.16 21.69
C SER A 12 9.94 17.86 20.32
N ALA A 13 8.99 16.95 20.22
CA ALA A 13 8.32 16.60 18.95
C ALA A 13 7.06 17.45 18.67
N ARG A 14 6.58 18.24 19.65
CA ARG A 14 5.33 18.98 19.52
C ARG A 14 5.43 20.07 18.45
N GLY A 15 4.50 20.05 17.51
CA GLY A 15 4.41 21.04 16.42
C GLY A 15 5.38 20.82 15.26
N LEU A 16 6.23 19.81 15.32
CA LEU A 16 7.12 19.46 14.20
C LEU A 16 6.33 18.83 13.04
N SER A 17 6.67 19.22 11.82
CA SER A 17 6.23 18.52 10.61
C SER A 17 6.91 17.15 10.49
N LYS A 18 6.37 16.27 9.65
CA LYS A 18 6.90 14.92 9.43
C LYS A 18 8.41 14.90 9.13
N ASN A 19 8.91 15.85 8.34
CA ASN A 19 10.32 15.88 7.95
C ASN A 19 11.22 16.43 9.05
N GLU A 20 10.68 17.27 9.95
CA GLU A 20 11.39 17.81 11.09
C GLU A 20 11.53 16.81 12.24
N LEU A 21 10.69 15.76 12.27
CA LEU A 21 10.78 14.69 13.29
C LEU A 21 12.14 13.98 13.32
N VAL A 22 12.95 14.09 12.28
CA VAL A 22 14.31 13.54 12.25
C VAL A 22 15.17 14.13 13.37
N ALA A 23 14.95 15.39 13.76
CA ALA A 23 15.71 16.07 14.80
C ALA A 23 15.50 15.47 16.20
N VAL A 24 14.42 14.74 16.42
CA VAL A 24 14.05 14.16 17.73
C VAL A 24 14.12 12.63 17.77
N THR A 25 14.69 12.00 16.74
CA THR A 25 14.82 10.52 16.69
C THR A 25 15.74 9.98 17.79
N ASP A 26 16.77 10.73 18.19
CA ASP A 26 17.65 10.35 19.31
C ASP A 26 16.94 10.46 20.66
N ASP A 27 16.14 11.52 20.88
CA ASP A 27 15.31 11.67 22.08
C ASP A 27 14.29 10.52 22.18
N PHE A 28 13.69 10.16 21.04
CA PHE A 28 12.77 9.02 20.99
C PHE A 28 13.47 7.70 21.33
N ALA A 29 14.67 7.47 20.78
CA ALA A 29 15.46 6.28 21.08
C ALA A 29 15.82 6.20 22.57
N GLN A 30 16.25 7.32 23.15
CA GLN A 30 16.55 7.42 24.58
C GLN A 30 15.33 7.10 25.46
N ALA A 31 14.19 7.72 25.15
CA ALA A 31 12.93 7.47 25.87
C ALA A 31 12.47 6.00 25.76
N CYS A 32 12.65 5.35 24.59
CA CYS A 32 12.37 3.92 24.43
C CYS A 32 13.23 3.07 25.38
N VAL A 33 14.53 3.39 25.50
CA VAL A 33 15.46 2.64 26.35
C VAL A 33 15.17 2.85 27.83
N GLU A 34 14.87 4.10 28.25
CA GLU A 34 14.57 4.45 29.63
C GLU A 34 13.26 3.86 30.14
N GLN A 35 12.25 3.76 29.28
CA GLN A 35 10.94 3.23 29.64
C GLN A 35 10.81 1.72 29.45
N ALA A 36 11.78 1.08 28.81
CA ALA A 36 11.78 -0.37 28.64
C ALA A 36 12.02 -1.08 29.96
N LEU A 37 11.17 -2.03 30.31
CA LEU A 37 11.31 -2.87 31.51
C LEU A 37 12.44 -3.91 31.39
N TYR A 38 12.88 -4.20 30.17
CA TYR A 38 13.93 -5.17 29.85
C TYR A 38 14.55 -4.85 28.48
N THR A 39 15.74 -5.32 28.24
CA THR A 39 16.36 -5.25 26.92
C THR A 39 15.61 -6.19 25.97
N PRO A 40 15.13 -5.72 24.82
CA PRO A 40 14.42 -6.59 23.87
C PRO A 40 15.37 -7.55 23.16
N ASP A 41 14.87 -8.72 22.78
CA ASP A 41 15.62 -9.65 21.94
C ASP A 41 15.80 -9.13 20.49
N ILE A 42 14.85 -8.34 20.00
CA ILE A 42 14.79 -7.84 18.63
C ILE A 42 14.08 -6.47 18.63
N ILE A 43 14.53 -5.59 17.77
CA ILE A 43 13.82 -4.36 17.39
C ILE A 43 13.35 -4.50 15.95
N HIS A 44 12.05 -4.32 15.70
CA HIS A 44 11.54 -4.21 14.33
C HIS A 44 11.08 -2.79 14.04
N ALA A 45 11.84 -2.09 13.22
CA ALA A 45 11.58 -0.70 12.85
C ALA A 45 10.78 -0.63 11.54
N HIS A 46 9.76 0.20 11.55
CA HIS A 46 8.92 0.47 10.38
C HIS A 46 9.09 1.92 9.93
N TYR A 47 9.51 2.13 8.69
CA TYR A 47 9.81 3.43 8.11
C TYR A 47 11.15 4.03 8.58
N TRP A 48 11.73 4.95 7.79
CA TRP A 48 13.09 5.46 7.97
C TRP A 48 13.34 6.18 9.31
N LEU A 49 12.36 6.94 9.82
CA LEU A 49 12.47 7.64 11.12
C LEU A 49 12.65 6.65 12.28
N SER A 50 11.80 5.64 12.35
CA SER A 50 11.93 4.59 13.37
C SER A 50 13.14 3.70 13.12
N GLY A 51 13.60 3.54 11.88
CA GLY A 51 14.86 2.88 11.56
C GLY A 51 16.04 3.57 12.21
N GLN A 52 16.14 4.91 12.06
CA GLN A 52 17.19 5.71 12.70
C GLN A 52 17.13 5.61 14.23
N ALA A 53 15.95 5.75 14.82
CA ALA A 53 15.76 5.61 16.25
C ALA A 53 16.13 4.20 16.75
N ALA A 54 15.76 3.14 16.02
CA ALA A 54 16.08 1.76 16.36
C ALA A 54 17.58 1.49 16.35
N ALA A 55 18.31 2.01 15.34
CA ALA A 55 19.76 1.90 15.29
C ALA A 55 20.41 2.57 16.54
N ARG A 56 19.91 3.73 16.93
CA ARG A 56 20.38 4.43 18.12
C ARG A 56 20.03 3.69 19.41
N ALA A 57 18.80 3.22 19.57
CA ALA A 57 18.36 2.44 20.74
C ALA A 57 19.17 1.14 20.91
N SER A 58 19.46 0.44 19.80
CA SER A 58 20.32 -0.75 19.82
C SER A 58 21.71 -0.47 20.40
N GLN A 59 22.33 0.66 20.03
CA GLN A 59 23.62 1.11 20.58
C GLN A 59 23.52 1.47 22.08
N LEU A 60 22.44 2.13 22.49
CA LEU A 60 22.22 2.51 23.87
C LEU A 60 22.07 1.28 24.78
N TRP A 61 21.30 0.27 24.39
CA TRP A 61 21.20 -1.00 25.14
C TRP A 61 22.55 -1.74 25.21
N SER A 62 23.31 -1.76 24.13
CA SER A 62 24.66 -2.35 24.12
C SER A 62 25.56 -1.65 25.14
N ALA A 63 25.55 -0.33 25.24
CA ALA A 63 26.33 0.46 26.17
C ALA A 63 25.90 0.25 27.64
N GLN A 64 24.63 -0.11 27.90
CA GLN A 64 24.11 -0.41 29.23
C GLN A 64 24.42 -1.85 29.73
N GLY A 65 25.20 -2.64 29.00
CA GLY A 65 25.68 -3.94 29.44
C GLY A 65 24.94 -5.13 28.83
N ALA A 66 24.18 -4.94 27.78
CA ALA A 66 23.60 -6.05 27.01
C ALA A 66 24.66 -6.95 26.31
N GLY A 67 25.93 -6.52 26.31
CA GLY A 67 27.08 -7.25 25.77
C GLY A 67 27.19 -7.19 24.25
N PHE A 68 26.05 -7.25 23.53
CA PHE A 68 25.97 -7.13 22.08
C PHE A 68 24.86 -6.17 21.67
N PRO A 69 24.97 -5.50 20.52
CA PRO A 69 23.89 -4.68 19.99
C PRO A 69 22.62 -5.51 19.78
N VAL A 70 21.47 -4.98 20.21
CA VAL A 70 20.18 -5.61 19.94
C VAL A 70 19.95 -5.62 18.43
N PRO A 71 19.68 -6.77 17.80
CA PRO A 71 19.49 -6.85 16.35
C PRO A 71 18.27 -6.05 15.91
N VAL A 72 18.43 -5.35 14.79
CA VAL A 72 17.35 -4.54 14.19
C VAL A 72 16.89 -5.20 12.90
N LEU A 73 15.59 -5.42 12.77
CA LEU A 73 14.93 -5.66 11.50
C LEU A 73 14.34 -4.34 11.01
N PHE A 74 14.33 -4.16 9.70
CA PHE A 74 13.86 -2.92 9.10
C PHE A 74 12.87 -3.17 7.96
N THR A 75 11.69 -2.54 8.03
CA THR A 75 10.73 -2.49 6.93
C THR A 75 10.60 -1.05 6.44
N PRO A 76 11.12 -0.70 5.25
CA PRO A 76 11.09 0.68 4.74
C PRO A 76 9.69 1.17 4.40
N HIS A 77 8.76 0.30 4.01
CA HIS A 77 7.44 0.56 3.42
C HIS A 77 7.50 1.35 2.10
N THR A 78 8.32 2.36 2.01
CA THR A 78 8.67 3.13 0.81
C THR A 78 10.09 3.65 0.98
N THR A 79 10.81 3.86 -0.11
CA THR A 79 12.17 4.45 -0.07
C THR A 79 12.22 5.80 -0.77
N ALA A 80 13.17 6.66 -0.37
CA ALA A 80 13.39 7.95 -1.00
C ALA A 80 13.74 7.78 -2.48
N ALA A 81 14.68 6.89 -2.79
CA ALA A 81 15.11 6.66 -4.16
C ALA A 81 13.98 6.17 -5.08
N ALA A 82 13.13 5.24 -4.61
CA ALA A 82 12.00 4.77 -5.39
C ALA A 82 10.93 5.85 -5.60
N LYS A 83 10.73 6.75 -4.62
CA LYS A 83 9.83 7.90 -4.77
C LYS A 83 10.38 8.93 -5.74
N ASP A 84 11.65 9.32 -5.58
CA ASP A 84 12.29 10.32 -6.44
C ASP A 84 12.45 9.83 -7.90
N ALA A 85 12.66 8.54 -8.11
CA ALA A 85 12.68 7.95 -9.46
C ALA A 85 11.33 8.08 -10.20
N ARG A 86 10.23 8.33 -9.48
CA ARG A 86 8.87 8.46 -10.03
C ARG A 86 8.25 9.82 -9.74
N ARG A 87 9.05 10.75 -9.24
CA ARG A 87 8.63 12.11 -8.90
C ARG A 87 8.03 12.81 -10.11
N GLY A 88 6.84 13.37 -9.94
CA GLY A 88 6.19 14.21 -10.93
C GLY A 88 6.86 15.57 -11.08
N GLU A 89 6.59 16.23 -12.19
CA GLU A 89 7.06 17.60 -12.42
C GLU A 89 6.49 18.54 -11.34
N GLY A 90 7.38 19.30 -10.69
CA GLY A 90 7.01 20.22 -9.60
C GLY A 90 6.96 19.61 -8.20
N GLU A 91 7.13 18.31 -8.03
CA GLU A 91 7.26 17.69 -6.71
C GLU A 91 8.66 17.91 -6.13
N ALA A 92 8.75 18.23 -4.84
CA ALA A 92 10.04 18.36 -4.15
C ALA A 92 10.71 16.99 -3.99
N PRO A 93 12.07 16.93 -4.05
CA PRO A 93 12.79 15.69 -3.77
C PRO A 93 12.64 15.28 -2.30
N GLU A 94 12.84 13.99 -2.04
CA GLU A 94 12.89 13.50 -0.66
C GLU A 94 14.12 14.06 0.07
N PRO A 95 14.04 14.31 1.40
CA PRO A 95 15.13 14.90 2.17
C PRO A 95 16.38 14.01 2.16
N GLU A 96 17.58 14.60 2.13
CA GLU A 96 18.85 13.87 2.20
C GLU A 96 18.99 13.06 3.51
N GLU A 97 18.42 13.55 4.61
CA GLU A 97 18.37 12.86 5.89
C GLU A 97 17.67 11.49 5.76
N ARG A 98 16.63 11.42 4.94
CA ARG A 98 15.95 10.16 4.65
C ARG A 98 16.85 9.19 3.91
N TYR A 99 17.57 9.64 2.89
CA TYR A 99 18.54 8.82 2.17
C TYR A 99 19.64 8.29 3.09
N ARG A 100 20.14 9.12 4.02
CA ARG A 100 21.14 8.71 5.01
C ARG A 100 20.61 7.65 5.96
N ALA A 101 19.41 7.83 6.49
CA ALA A 101 18.77 6.86 7.38
C ALA A 101 18.50 5.52 6.67
N GLU A 102 18.00 5.55 5.45
CA GLU A 102 17.76 4.34 4.66
C GLU A 102 19.07 3.62 4.30
N ARG A 103 20.16 4.35 3.97
CA ARG A 103 21.50 3.75 3.79
C ARG A 103 22.05 3.13 5.08
N LEU A 104 21.89 3.82 6.20
CA LEU A 104 22.29 3.29 7.50
C LEU A 104 21.55 1.97 7.78
N MET A 105 20.24 1.93 7.61
CA MET A 105 19.45 0.72 7.84
C MET A 105 19.76 -0.40 6.86
N SER A 106 19.99 -0.07 5.58
CA SER A 106 20.44 -1.03 4.56
C SER A 106 21.73 -1.75 4.96
N SER A 107 22.70 -1.02 5.53
CA SER A 107 23.99 -1.58 5.93
C SER A 107 23.97 -2.25 7.30
N SER A 108 23.30 -1.65 8.30
CA SER A 108 23.39 -2.06 9.71
C SER A 108 22.28 -3.01 10.17
N ALA A 109 21.11 -3.02 9.51
CA ALA A 109 20.05 -3.94 9.89
C ALA A 109 20.47 -5.40 9.73
N SER A 110 20.06 -6.24 10.66
CA SER A 110 20.26 -7.70 10.60
C SER A 110 19.42 -8.32 9.50
N ARG A 111 18.22 -7.76 9.23
CA ARG A 111 17.36 -8.18 8.14
C ARG A 111 16.57 -6.96 7.63
N VAL A 112 16.35 -6.87 6.32
CA VAL A 112 15.49 -5.88 5.69
C VAL A 112 14.28 -6.57 5.06
N ILE A 113 13.08 -6.25 5.54
CA ILE A 113 11.83 -6.84 5.05
C ILE A 113 11.23 -5.91 4.01
N VAL A 114 10.93 -6.45 2.84
CA VAL A 114 10.32 -5.74 1.70
C VAL A 114 9.04 -6.44 1.26
N ASN A 115 8.11 -5.71 0.65
CA ASN A 115 6.80 -6.25 0.28
C ASN A 115 6.84 -7.07 -1.02
N THR A 116 7.78 -6.76 -1.92
CA THR A 116 7.84 -7.35 -3.26
C THR A 116 9.28 -7.65 -3.69
N PRO A 117 9.49 -8.62 -4.63
CA PRO A 117 10.80 -8.82 -5.24
C PRO A 117 11.35 -7.57 -5.95
N LEU A 118 10.48 -6.70 -6.49
CA LEU A 118 10.90 -5.44 -7.08
C LEU A 118 11.50 -4.50 -6.02
N GLU A 119 10.90 -4.40 -4.85
CA GLU A 119 11.49 -3.63 -3.74
C GLU A 119 12.82 -4.24 -3.28
N ALA A 120 12.94 -5.58 -3.26
CA ALA A 120 14.21 -6.23 -2.95
C ALA A 120 15.31 -5.84 -3.95
N GLN A 121 15.00 -5.87 -5.24
CA GLN A 121 15.90 -5.40 -6.29
C GLN A 121 16.27 -3.92 -6.09
N GLN A 122 15.31 -3.05 -5.84
CA GLN A 122 15.52 -1.61 -5.60
C GLN A 122 16.38 -1.34 -4.36
N MET A 123 16.21 -2.11 -3.28
CA MET A 123 17.08 -2.01 -2.10
C MET A 123 18.53 -2.37 -2.44
N GLY A 124 18.76 -3.39 -3.27
CA GLY A 124 20.10 -3.71 -3.77
C GLY A 124 20.67 -2.61 -4.66
N GLU A 125 19.91 -2.13 -5.64
CA GLU A 125 20.37 -1.15 -6.63
C GLU A 125 20.61 0.25 -6.04
N TYR A 126 19.70 0.75 -5.19
CA TYR A 126 19.76 2.14 -4.70
C TYR A 126 20.55 2.28 -3.39
N TYR A 127 20.59 1.22 -2.58
CA TYR A 127 21.18 1.29 -1.23
C TYR A 127 22.29 0.27 -1.01
N GLY A 128 22.57 -0.61 -1.98
CA GLY A 128 23.62 -1.64 -1.86
C GLY A 128 23.29 -2.69 -0.80
N THR A 129 21.99 -2.92 -0.50
CA THR A 129 21.59 -3.91 0.50
C THR A 129 22.02 -5.31 0.05
N ASP A 130 22.73 -6.03 0.92
CA ASP A 130 23.10 -7.41 0.69
C ASP A 130 21.86 -8.29 0.48
N ALA A 131 21.85 -9.07 -0.60
CA ALA A 131 20.72 -9.95 -0.93
C ALA A 131 20.42 -10.96 0.20
N GLN A 132 21.43 -11.38 0.97
CA GLN A 132 21.26 -12.27 2.11
C GLN A 132 20.49 -11.63 3.27
N LYS A 133 20.51 -10.30 3.37
CA LYS A 133 19.73 -9.55 4.37
C LYS A 133 18.28 -9.31 3.95
N LEU A 134 17.94 -9.45 2.68
CA LEU A 134 16.60 -9.17 2.17
C LEU A 134 15.64 -10.34 2.41
N ALA A 135 14.48 -10.03 2.97
CA ALA A 135 13.36 -10.96 3.09
C ALA A 135 12.12 -10.35 2.42
N THR A 136 11.60 -11.01 1.38
CA THR A 136 10.38 -10.56 0.73
C THR A 136 9.17 -11.14 1.45
N ILE A 137 8.48 -10.32 2.22
CA ILE A 137 7.29 -10.69 3.00
C ILE A 137 6.15 -9.76 2.59
N PRO A 138 5.22 -10.21 1.73
CA PRO A 138 4.07 -9.39 1.32
C PRO A 138 3.19 -9.05 2.51
N PRO A 139 2.54 -7.86 2.50
CA PRO A 139 1.48 -7.56 3.45
C PRO A 139 0.27 -8.47 3.20
N GLY A 140 -0.57 -8.61 4.22
CA GLY A 140 -1.78 -9.44 4.15
C GLY A 140 -3.05 -8.62 3.97
N VAL A 141 -4.16 -9.33 3.82
CA VAL A 141 -5.52 -8.80 3.90
C VAL A 141 -6.20 -9.34 5.15
N ASP A 142 -7.05 -8.53 5.78
CA ASP A 142 -7.92 -8.99 6.86
C ASP A 142 -9.11 -9.77 6.27
N THR A 143 -8.96 -11.09 6.24
CA THR A 143 -9.99 -12.00 5.70
C THR A 143 -11.23 -12.13 6.58
N SER A 144 -11.21 -11.60 7.80
CA SER A 144 -12.40 -11.51 8.65
C SER A 144 -13.34 -10.38 8.20
N ILE A 145 -12.78 -9.34 7.56
CA ILE A 145 -13.51 -8.19 7.04
C ILE A 145 -13.73 -8.34 5.52
N PHE A 146 -12.62 -8.51 4.79
CA PHE A 146 -12.62 -8.59 3.32
C PHE A 146 -12.70 -10.07 2.88
N HIS A 147 -13.89 -10.50 2.53
CA HIS A 147 -14.17 -11.86 2.04
C HIS A 147 -15.42 -11.87 1.17
N THR A 148 -15.60 -12.92 0.39
CA THR A 148 -16.81 -13.15 -0.37
C THR A 148 -17.94 -13.64 0.53
N ILE A 149 -19.18 -13.20 0.27
CA ILE A 149 -20.38 -13.71 0.92
C ILE A 149 -21.15 -14.55 -0.11
N PRO A 150 -21.48 -15.82 0.18
CA PRO A 150 -22.27 -16.64 -0.74
C PRO A 150 -23.61 -15.96 -1.09
N GLY A 151 -23.94 -15.92 -2.38
CA GLY A 151 -25.17 -15.30 -2.89
C GLY A 151 -25.14 -13.77 -2.98
N VAL A 152 -24.08 -13.12 -2.53
CA VAL A 152 -23.83 -11.69 -2.75
C VAL A 152 -22.81 -11.58 -3.87
N HIS A 153 -23.29 -11.47 -5.11
CA HIS A 153 -22.42 -11.21 -6.27
C HIS A 153 -23.08 -10.17 -7.16
N PRO A 154 -22.31 -9.25 -7.75
CA PRO A 154 -22.82 -8.26 -8.69
C PRO A 154 -23.14 -8.88 -10.08
N LEU A 155 -23.67 -10.09 -10.14
CA LEU A 155 -24.33 -10.58 -11.35
C LEU A 155 -25.69 -9.90 -11.48
N ASN A 156 -25.67 -8.59 -11.58
CA ASN A 156 -26.79 -7.88 -12.18
C ASN A 156 -26.67 -8.10 -13.70
N ASP A 157 -27.04 -9.31 -14.12
CA ASP A 157 -27.12 -9.74 -15.51
C ASP A 157 -28.39 -9.17 -16.19
N THR A 158 -28.86 -8.02 -15.74
CA THR A 158 -29.91 -7.29 -16.41
C THR A 158 -29.27 -6.17 -17.21
N SER A 159 -29.47 -6.21 -18.51
CA SER A 159 -29.05 -5.21 -19.51
C SER A 159 -29.47 -3.76 -19.23
N GLU A 160 -30.07 -3.50 -18.07
CA GLU A 160 -30.60 -2.21 -17.63
C GLU A 160 -29.83 -1.61 -16.45
N THR A 161 -28.88 -2.32 -15.83
CA THR A 161 -28.17 -1.80 -14.66
C THR A 161 -26.84 -1.15 -15.05
N ARG A 162 -26.60 0.06 -14.52
CA ARG A 162 -25.33 0.78 -14.68
C ARG A 162 -24.18 -0.02 -14.05
N CYS A 163 -23.08 -0.16 -14.77
CA CYS A 163 -21.85 -0.75 -14.24
C CYS A 163 -21.19 0.21 -13.25
N ARG A 164 -20.90 -0.29 -12.06
CA ARG A 164 -20.34 0.49 -10.97
C ARG A 164 -18.85 0.23 -10.81
N ILE A 165 -18.05 1.26 -11.06
CA ILE A 165 -16.62 1.27 -10.79
C ILE A 165 -16.37 1.94 -9.46
N VAL A 166 -15.57 1.31 -8.59
CA VAL A 166 -15.18 1.87 -7.31
C VAL A 166 -13.68 2.15 -7.29
N PHE A 167 -13.31 3.37 -6.93
CA PHE A 167 -11.98 3.77 -6.51
C PHE A 167 -12.01 3.98 -4.99
N ALA A 168 -11.05 3.42 -4.26
CA ALA A 168 -10.90 3.67 -2.83
C ALA A 168 -9.47 4.14 -2.52
N GLY A 169 -9.36 5.22 -1.76
CA GLY A 169 -8.10 5.81 -1.35
C GLY A 169 -8.12 7.33 -1.41
N ARG A 170 -7.03 7.96 -0.98
CA ARG A 170 -6.93 9.43 -1.03
C ARG A 170 -6.90 9.89 -2.50
N PRO A 171 -7.88 10.69 -2.97
CA PRO A 171 -7.85 11.26 -4.31
C PRO A 171 -6.67 12.23 -4.45
N GLN A 172 -5.72 11.88 -5.30
CA GLN A 172 -4.52 12.69 -5.57
C GLN A 172 -3.89 12.25 -6.91
N PRO A 173 -3.04 13.07 -7.56
CA PRO A 173 -2.46 12.75 -8.86
C PRO A 173 -1.77 11.38 -8.93
N LEU A 174 -1.01 11.04 -7.89
CA LEU A 174 -0.32 9.74 -7.77
C LEU A 174 -1.30 8.56 -7.80
N LYS A 175 -2.47 8.69 -7.14
CA LYS A 175 -3.51 7.66 -7.08
C LYS A 175 -4.40 7.60 -8.32
N GLY A 176 -4.44 8.66 -9.10
CA GLY A 176 -4.95 8.70 -10.46
C GLY A 176 -6.45 8.64 -10.69
N PRO A 177 -7.35 9.05 -9.78
CA PRO A 177 -8.78 9.01 -10.05
C PRO A 177 -9.19 9.88 -11.26
N HIS A 178 -8.39 10.90 -11.62
CA HIS A 178 -8.60 11.70 -12.83
C HIS A 178 -8.60 10.85 -14.12
N LEU A 179 -7.81 9.77 -14.17
CA LEU A 179 -7.83 8.85 -15.31
C LEU A 179 -9.16 8.15 -15.50
N LEU A 180 -9.87 7.84 -14.41
CA LEU A 180 -11.21 7.24 -14.48
C LEU A 180 -12.20 8.24 -15.04
N VAL A 181 -12.12 9.51 -14.62
CA VAL A 181 -12.95 10.60 -15.13
C VAL A 181 -12.71 10.80 -16.64
N GLU A 182 -11.45 10.84 -17.05
CA GLU A 182 -11.09 10.99 -18.48
C GLU A 182 -11.47 9.76 -19.30
N ALA A 183 -11.31 8.56 -18.75
CA ALA A 183 -11.71 7.32 -19.40
C ALA A 183 -13.23 7.23 -19.60
N LEU A 184 -14.04 7.70 -18.62
CA LEU A 184 -15.50 7.74 -18.75
C LEU A 184 -15.97 8.54 -19.97
N ALA A 185 -15.29 9.65 -20.29
CA ALA A 185 -15.62 10.50 -21.43
C ALA A 185 -15.31 9.86 -22.78
N LEU A 186 -14.49 8.80 -22.79
CA LEU A 186 -14.09 8.07 -23.99
C LEU A 186 -14.90 6.76 -24.20
N LEU A 187 -15.77 6.43 -23.25
CA LEU A 187 -16.61 5.24 -23.37
C LEU A 187 -17.71 5.46 -24.42
N PRO A 188 -18.10 4.41 -25.16
CA PRO A 188 -19.27 4.44 -26.02
C PRO A 188 -20.56 4.85 -25.28
N ASP A 189 -21.43 5.61 -25.92
CA ASP A 189 -22.67 6.17 -25.33
C ASP A 189 -23.66 5.08 -24.86
N ASP A 190 -23.59 3.89 -25.42
CA ASP A 190 -24.41 2.75 -25.03
C ASP A 190 -23.99 2.13 -23.70
N LEU A 191 -22.83 2.50 -23.14
CA LEU A 191 -22.36 2.00 -21.88
C LEU A 191 -22.75 2.92 -20.71
N GLN A 192 -23.57 2.38 -19.83
CA GLN A 192 -23.95 3.07 -18.60
C GLN A 192 -22.94 2.69 -17.49
N VAL A 193 -22.03 3.62 -17.18
CA VAL A 193 -20.94 3.40 -16.20
C VAL A 193 -20.89 4.56 -15.23
N ASP A 194 -20.90 4.28 -13.92
CA ASP A 194 -20.70 5.24 -12.86
C ASP A 194 -19.38 4.96 -12.12
N VAL A 195 -18.74 5.99 -11.60
CA VAL A 195 -17.52 5.91 -10.79
C VAL A 195 -17.77 6.50 -9.42
N ASP A 196 -17.66 5.65 -8.40
CA ASP A 196 -17.61 6.05 -6.99
C ASP A 196 -16.16 6.25 -6.56
N ILE A 197 -15.81 7.44 -6.11
CA ILE A 197 -14.49 7.78 -5.57
C ILE A 197 -14.62 7.94 -4.06
N ILE A 198 -14.11 6.95 -3.31
CA ILE A 198 -14.23 6.86 -1.86
C ILE A 198 -12.92 7.30 -1.21
N GLY A 199 -12.96 8.40 -0.48
CA GLY A 199 -11.81 8.98 0.19
C GLY A 199 -11.89 10.50 0.22
N ARG A 200 -10.99 11.11 0.98
CA ARG A 200 -10.85 12.58 1.00
C ARG A 200 -9.45 13.01 0.59
N SER A 201 -9.40 14.14 -0.07
CA SER A 201 -8.19 14.87 -0.46
C SER A 201 -8.24 16.30 0.07
N ASP A 202 -7.31 17.14 -0.40
CA ASP A 202 -7.49 18.57 -0.28
C ASP A 202 -8.65 19.06 -1.18
N SER A 203 -9.33 20.10 -0.74
CA SER A 203 -10.49 20.66 -1.44
C SER A 203 -10.18 21.14 -2.86
N ASP A 204 -8.91 21.50 -3.13
CA ASP A 204 -8.48 22.01 -4.43
C ASP A 204 -8.38 20.89 -5.46
N TYR A 205 -7.86 19.71 -5.07
CA TYR A 205 -7.82 18.57 -5.98
C TYR A 205 -9.22 18.04 -6.28
N GLU A 206 -10.08 17.92 -5.27
CA GLU A 206 -11.46 17.49 -5.44
C GLU A 206 -12.24 18.42 -6.36
N ARG A 207 -12.10 19.75 -6.15
CA ARG A 207 -12.72 20.76 -7.02
C ARG A 207 -12.24 20.64 -8.47
N ARG A 208 -10.93 20.50 -8.72
CA ARG A 208 -10.39 20.32 -10.09
C ARG A 208 -10.88 19.03 -10.73
N LEU A 209 -11.01 17.95 -9.95
CA LEU A 209 -11.52 16.68 -10.45
C LEU A 209 -12.98 16.78 -10.91
N LEU A 210 -13.85 17.42 -10.11
CA LEU A 210 -15.26 17.67 -10.47
C LEU A 210 -15.39 18.65 -11.62
N GLN A 211 -14.58 19.71 -11.65
CA GLN A 211 -14.54 20.64 -12.79
C GLN A 211 -14.16 19.89 -14.08
N ARG A 212 -13.15 19.02 -14.02
CA ARG A 212 -12.75 18.20 -15.17
C ARG A 212 -13.87 17.27 -15.64
N ALA A 213 -14.59 16.66 -14.71
CA ALA A 213 -15.76 15.83 -15.03
C ALA A 213 -16.88 16.64 -15.74
N ALA A 214 -17.11 17.88 -15.31
CA ALA A 214 -18.08 18.79 -15.93
C ALA A 214 -17.64 19.22 -17.35
N GLU A 215 -16.36 19.59 -17.53
CA GLU A 215 -15.79 19.94 -18.83
C GLU A 215 -15.90 18.79 -19.85
N LEU A 216 -15.80 17.55 -19.37
CA LEU A 216 -15.91 16.35 -20.18
C LEU A 216 -17.34 15.83 -20.34
N GLY A 217 -18.34 16.47 -19.72
CA GLY A 217 -19.75 16.08 -19.80
C GLY A 217 -20.09 14.78 -19.07
N VAL A 218 -19.31 14.40 -18.05
CA VAL A 218 -19.49 13.15 -17.29
C VAL A 218 -19.75 13.38 -15.79
N ALA A 219 -20.05 14.59 -15.39
CA ALA A 219 -20.20 14.97 -13.98
C ALA A 219 -21.30 14.19 -13.24
N ASP A 220 -22.37 13.82 -13.92
CA ASP A 220 -23.48 13.01 -13.39
C ASP A 220 -23.14 11.55 -13.15
N ARG A 221 -21.98 11.10 -13.65
CA ARG A 221 -21.48 9.74 -13.51
C ARG A 221 -20.31 9.61 -12.53
N VAL A 222 -19.86 10.70 -11.92
CA VAL A 222 -18.71 10.74 -10.98
C VAL A 222 -19.19 11.17 -9.61
N HIS A 223 -19.03 10.28 -8.61
CA HIS A 223 -19.53 10.49 -7.26
C HIS A 223 -18.37 10.47 -6.25
N LEU A 224 -18.09 11.63 -5.65
CA LEU A 224 -17.16 11.72 -4.51
C LEU A 224 -17.89 11.30 -3.23
N LYS A 225 -17.27 10.41 -2.45
CA LYS A 225 -17.82 9.88 -1.19
C LYS A 225 -16.78 9.97 -0.09
N ASP A 226 -17.27 10.22 1.11
CA ASP A 226 -16.42 10.22 2.30
C ASP A 226 -15.74 8.86 2.55
N PRO A 227 -14.58 8.86 3.24
CA PRO A 227 -13.98 7.63 3.73
C PRO A 227 -14.96 6.86 4.63
N VAL A 228 -14.98 5.56 4.48
CA VAL A 228 -15.84 4.67 5.26
C VAL A 228 -15.00 3.67 6.07
N PRO A 229 -15.55 3.10 7.14
CA PRO A 229 -14.90 2.00 7.87
C PRO A 229 -14.63 0.79 6.97
N ALA A 230 -13.63 -0.01 7.31
CA ALA A 230 -13.22 -1.19 6.52
C ALA A 230 -14.37 -2.18 6.27
N SER A 231 -15.25 -2.40 7.24
CA SER A 231 -16.43 -3.28 7.09
C SER A 231 -17.43 -2.76 6.05
N GLU A 232 -17.63 -1.46 5.98
CA GLU A 232 -18.49 -0.82 4.97
C GLU A 232 -17.80 -0.83 3.59
N LEU A 233 -16.50 -0.56 3.55
CA LEU A 233 -15.70 -0.64 2.31
C LEU A 233 -15.74 -2.06 1.72
N ALA A 234 -15.68 -3.08 2.55
CA ALA A 234 -15.83 -4.47 2.11
C ALA A 234 -17.20 -4.75 1.47
N ASN A 235 -18.28 -4.16 2.02
CA ASN A 235 -19.62 -4.25 1.41
C ASN A 235 -19.68 -3.54 0.05
N ILE A 236 -19.04 -2.37 -0.05
CA ILE A 236 -18.96 -1.61 -1.29
C ILE A 236 -18.17 -2.42 -2.35
N PHE A 237 -17.06 -3.03 -1.98
CA PHE A 237 -16.28 -3.87 -2.89
C PHE A 237 -17.05 -5.11 -3.36
N ARG A 238 -17.84 -5.76 -2.48
CA ARG A 238 -18.72 -6.88 -2.87
C ARG A 238 -19.79 -6.47 -3.86
N ALA A 239 -20.27 -5.22 -3.77
CA ALA A 239 -21.30 -4.68 -4.65
C ALA A 239 -20.74 -3.99 -5.92
N ALA A 240 -19.42 -3.84 -6.03
CA ALA A 240 -18.78 -3.22 -7.18
C ALA A 240 -18.64 -4.20 -8.34
N ASP A 241 -18.92 -3.76 -9.56
CA ASP A 241 -18.62 -4.52 -10.78
C ASP A 241 -17.11 -4.55 -11.05
N ILE A 242 -16.45 -3.41 -10.80
CA ILE A 242 -15.01 -3.22 -11.01
C ILE A 242 -14.47 -2.40 -9.86
N VAL A 243 -13.33 -2.80 -9.30
CA VAL A 243 -12.54 -1.95 -8.40
C VAL A 243 -11.30 -1.48 -9.15
N ALA A 244 -11.11 -0.17 -9.22
CA ALA A 244 -10.06 0.46 -10.01
C ALA A 244 -8.92 0.97 -9.12
N SER A 245 -7.67 0.63 -9.49
CA SER A 245 -6.44 1.12 -8.87
C SER A 245 -5.54 1.80 -9.92
N PRO A 246 -5.87 3.04 -10.35
CA PRO A 246 -5.14 3.74 -11.42
C PRO A 246 -3.86 4.43 -10.96
N SER A 247 -3.28 4.01 -9.84
CA SER A 247 -2.08 4.61 -9.26
C SER A 247 -0.89 4.54 -10.24
N SER A 248 -0.10 5.60 -10.30
CA SER A 248 1.16 5.59 -11.06
C SER A 248 2.28 4.84 -10.32
N SER A 249 2.16 4.72 -9.01
CA SER A 249 3.08 3.96 -8.16
C SER A 249 2.35 3.43 -6.92
N GLU A 250 2.64 2.20 -6.58
CA GLU A 250 2.15 1.52 -5.37
C GLU A 250 3.23 0.59 -4.82
N THR A 251 3.45 0.62 -3.52
CA THR A 251 4.40 -0.29 -2.88
C THR A 251 3.95 -1.75 -3.00
N PHE A 252 2.65 -2.00 -2.81
CA PHE A 252 2.05 -3.32 -2.99
C PHE A 252 0.68 -3.25 -3.66
N GLY A 253 -0.24 -2.40 -3.16
CA GLY A 253 -1.62 -2.31 -3.63
C GLY A 253 -2.61 -3.02 -2.70
N LEU A 254 -2.62 -2.66 -1.41
CA LEU A 254 -3.53 -3.25 -0.41
C LEU A 254 -5.00 -3.14 -0.82
N VAL A 255 -5.43 -1.99 -1.35
CA VAL A 255 -6.80 -1.80 -1.84
C VAL A 255 -7.17 -2.81 -2.93
N ALA A 256 -6.23 -3.08 -3.85
CA ALA A 256 -6.45 -4.09 -4.89
C ALA A 256 -6.57 -5.51 -4.28
N LEU A 257 -5.79 -5.83 -3.25
CA LEU A 257 -5.87 -7.11 -2.55
C LEU A 257 -7.17 -7.24 -1.74
N GLU A 258 -7.59 -6.19 -1.04
CA GLU A 258 -8.86 -6.12 -0.29
C GLU A 258 -10.07 -6.31 -1.21
N ALA A 259 -10.06 -5.63 -2.37
CA ALA A 259 -11.10 -5.81 -3.38
C ALA A 259 -11.13 -7.23 -3.96
N GLN A 260 -9.97 -7.82 -4.23
CA GLN A 260 -9.84 -9.21 -4.65
C GLN A 260 -10.40 -10.17 -3.60
N ALA A 261 -10.13 -9.95 -2.32
CA ALA A 261 -10.66 -10.76 -1.23
C ALA A 261 -12.20 -10.74 -1.18
N CYS A 262 -12.80 -9.61 -1.55
CA CYS A 262 -14.26 -9.45 -1.68
C CYS A 262 -14.85 -10.06 -2.98
N GLY A 263 -14.00 -10.54 -3.89
CA GLY A 263 -14.43 -11.13 -5.17
C GLY A 263 -14.71 -10.13 -6.27
N ALA A 264 -14.31 -8.86 -6.12
CA ALA A 264 -14.44 -7.85 -7.16
C ALA A 264 -13.43 -8.09 -8.30
N ALA A 265 -13.83 -7.76 -9.55
CA ALA A 265 -12.90 -7.68 -10.66
C ALA A 265 -12.01 -6.44 -10.49
N VAL A 266 -10.70 -6.63 -10.41
CA VAL A 266 -9.75 -5.52 -10.24
C VAL A 266 -9.20 -5.08 -11.59
N LEU A 267 -9.24 -3.76 -11.82
CA LEU A 267 -8.57 -3.07 -12.92
C LEU A 267 -7.48 -2.18 -12.34
N ALA A 268 -6.22 -2.43 -12.63
CA ALA A 268 -5.10 -1.73 -12.04
C ALA A 268 -4.07 -1.28 -13.09
N THR A 269 -3.29 -0.25 -12.78
CA THR A 269 -2.14 0.12 -13.60
C THR A 269 -1.09 -0.99 -13.55
N ASP A 270 -0.47 -1.28 -14.70
CA ASP A 270 0.69 -2.18 -14.76
C ASP A 270 1.95 -1.46 -14.22
N ALA A 271 1.99 -1.31 -12.89
CA ALA A 271 3.05 -0.57 -12.19
C ALA A 271 3.41 -1.25 -10.87
N ASP A 272 4.69 -1.25 -10.57
CA ASP A 272 5.27 -1.57 -9.25
C ASP A 272 4.64 -2.75 -8.52
N GLY A 273 4.22 -2.52 -7.28
CA GLY A 273 3.57 -3.50 -6.41
C GLY A 273 2.23 -4.02 -6.93
N LEU A 274 1.52 -3.25 -7.77
CA LEU A 274 0.27 -3.73 -8.39
C LEU A 274 0.47 -4.97 -9.25
N ARG A 275 1.65 -5.13 -9.88
CA ARG A 275 2.03 -6.35 -10.62
C ARG A 275 2.10 -7.60 -9.74
N PHE A 276 2.29 -7.42 -8.43
CA PHE A 276 2.31 -8.52 -7.47
C PHE A 276 0.96 -8.72 -6.81
N ALA A 277 0.23 -7.63 -6.57
CA ALA A 277 -1.12 -7.71 -6.03
C ALA A 277 -2.10 -8.33 -7.03
N VAL A 278 -1.96 -8.05 -8.33
CA VAL A 278 -2.87 -8.49 -9.40
C VAL A 278 -2.14 -9.36 -10.40
N GLU A 279 -2.55 -10.61 -10.55
CA GLU A 279 -2.11 -11.50 -11.63
C GLU A 279 -2.89 -11.18 -12.91
N ASN A 280 -2.22 -10.54 -13.87
CA ASN A 280 -2.87 -10.06 -15.10
C ASN A 280 -3.60 -11.20 -15.84
N HIS A 281 -4.82 -10.94 -16.28
CA HIS A 281 -5.74 -11.89 -16.93
C HIS A 281 -6.18 -13.08 -16.06
N ARG A 282 -5.77 -13.16 -14.81
CA ARG A 282 -6.16 -14.25 -13.91
C ARG A 282 -6.96 -13.74 -12.72
N THR A 283 -6.46 -12.74 -11.99
CA THR A 283 -7.14 -12.17 -10.81
C THR A 283 -7.56 -10.71 -11.02
N GLY A 284 -7.32 -10.15 -12.19
CA GLY A 284 -7.66 -8.80 -12.60
C GLY A 284 -7.05 -8.48 -13.94
N LEU A 285 -7.16 -7.23 -14.38
CA LEU A 285 -6.48 -6.72 -15.57
C LEU A 285 -5.49 -5.63 -15.18
N LEU A 286 -4.31 -5.69 -15.80
CA LEU A 286 -3.28 -4.64 -15.69
C LEU A 286 -3.28 -3.80 -16.96
N VAL A 287 -3.26 -2.47 -16.80
CA VAL A 287 -3.33 -1.48 -17.90
C VAL A 287 -2.00 -0.80 -18.10
N ALA A 288 -1.46 -0.92 -19.31
CA ALA A 288 -0.28 -0.19 -19.77
C ALA A 288 -0.42 0.16 -21.28
N PRO A 289 0.06 1.34 -21.71
CA PRO A 289 0.45 2.49 -20.90
C PRO A 289 -0.71 3.06 -20.08
N ARG A 290 -0.36 3.87 -19.04
CA ARG A 290 -1.33 4.49 -18.13
C ARG A 290 -1.94 5.73 -18.79
N THR A 291 -2.80 5.54 -19.78
CA THR A 291 -3.50 6.61 -20.51
C THR A 291 -5.02 6.45 -20.43
N PRO A 292 -5.80 7.54 -20.57
CA PRO A 292 -7.26 7.49 -20.56
C PRO A 292 -7.84 6.51 -21.60
N GLU A 293 -7.28 6.45 -22.79
CA GLU A 293 -7.74 5.59 -23.88
C GLU A 293 -7.57 4.11 -23.53
N ARG A 294 -6.45 3.74 -22.90
CA ARG A 294 -6.20 2.36 -22.47
C ARG A 294 -7.09 1.96 -21.32
N TRP A 295 -7.36 2.90 -20.42
CA TRP A 295 -8.30 2.69 -19.31
C TRP A 295 -9.72 2.55 -19.84
N ALA A 296 -10.17 3.40 -20.76
CA ALA A 296 -11.48 3.30 -21.41
C ALA A 296 -11.66 1.94 -22.11
N ALA A 297 -10.69 1.51 -22.92
CA ALA A 297 -10.75 0.20 -23.60
C ALA A 297 -10.80 -0.98 -22.59
N ALA A 298 -10.06 -0.91 -21.49
CA ALA A 298 -10.10 -1.96 -20.47
C ALA A 298 -11.43 -1.96 -19.69
N ILE A 299 -11.98 -0.79 -19.39
CA ILE A 299 -13.30 -0.64 -18.77
C ILE A 299 -14.37 -1.20 -19.70
N GLU A 300 -14.41 -0.78 -20.97
CA GLU A 300 -15.36 -1.28 -21.98
C GLU A 300 -15.30 -2.81 -22.07
N ARG A 301 -14.09 -3.39 -22.14
CA ARG A 301 -13.91 -4.84 -22.17
C ARG A 301 -14.55 -5.54 -20.97
N LEU A 302 -14.35 -5.00 -19.76
CA LEU A 302 -14.91 -5.58 -18.53
C LEU A 302 -16.43 -5.36 -18.47
N VAL A 303 -16.94 -4.21 -18.89
CA VAL A 303 -18.38 -3.91 -18.89
C VAL A 303 -19.12 -4.85 -19.84
N ARG A 304 -18.61 -5.03 -21.06
CA ARG A 304 -19.23 -5.90 -22.08
C ARG A 304 -19.07 -7.40 -21.78
N ALA A 305 -18.23 -7.79 -20.82
CA ALA A 305 -17.94 -9.19 -20.53
C ALA A 305 -18.19 -9.55 -19.05
N PRO A 306 -19.46 -9.65 -18.58
CA PRO A 306 -19.78 -9.97 -17.19
C PRO A 306 -19.20 -11.31 -16.72
N TYR A 307 -19.17 -12.32 -17.59
CA TYR A 307 -18.52 -13.61 -17.27
C TYR A 307 -17.00 -13.47 -17.02
N LEU A 308 -16.33 -12.56 -17.74
CA LEU A 308 -14.92 -12.28 -17.49
C LEU A 308 -14.74 -11.63 -16.11
N ARG A 309 -15.56 -10.62 -15.76
CA ARG A 309 -15.53 -10.00 -14.41
C ARG A 309 -15.71 -11.06 -13.33
N HIS A 310 -16.72 -11.92 -13.47
CA HIS A 310 -16.99 -13.01 -12.52
C HIS A 310 -15.79 -13.97 -12.38
N SER A 311 -15.22 -14.41 -13.50
CA SER A 311 -14.08 -15.32 -13.49
C SER A 311 -12.86 -14.71 -12.82
N LEU A 312 -12.55 -13.44 -13.15
CA LEU A 312 -11.46 -12.69 -12.52
C LEU A 312 -11.67 -12.55 -11.00
N GLY A 313 -12.87 -12.15 -10.58
CA GLY A 313 -13.23 -12.00 -9.16
C GLY A 313 -13.17 -13.30 -8.37
N ALA A 314 -13.66 -14.41 -8.95
CA ALA A 314 -13.60 -15.74 -8.31
C ALA A 314 -12.14 -16.20 -8.10
N ASN A 315 -11.30 -16.07 -9.12
CA ASN A 315 -9.87 -16.39 -9.03
C ASN A 315 -9.15 -15.46 -8.03
N ALA A 316 -9.50 -14.17 -8.02
CA ALA A 316 -8.97 -13.18 -7.12
C ALA A 316 -9.27 -13.53 -5.65
N ALA A 317 -10.52 -13.86 -5.34
CA ALA A 317 -10.93 -14.27 -4.00
C ALA A 317 -10.23 -15.57 -3.55
N ALA A 318 -10.06 -16.53 -4.48
CA ALA A 318 -9.34 -17.77 -4.17
C ALA A 318 -7.88 -17.51 -3.80
N ARG A 319 -7.20 -16.62 -4.53
CA ARG A 319 -5.82 -16.22 -4.23
C ARG A 319 -5.72 -15.40 -2.94
N ALA A 320 -6.59 -14.42 -2.75
CA ALA A 320 -6.54 -13.53 -1.58
C ALA A 320 -6.70 -14.30 -0.25
N ARG A 321 -7.45 -15.42 -0.23
CA ARG A 321 -7.53 -16.31 0.94
C ARG A 321 -6.20 -16.87 1.39
N THR A 322 -5.20 -16.96 0.51
CA THR A 322 -3.84 -17.41 0.84
C THR A 322 -2.91 -16.28 1.27
N MET A 323 -3.40 -15.05 1.28
CA MET A 323 -2.64 -13.84 1.56
C MET A 323 -3.18 -13.09 2.80
N GLY A 324 -3.59 -13.83 3.84
CA GLY A 324 -4.03 -13.23 5.10
C GLY A 324 -2.85 -12.71 5.93
N TRP A 325 -3.14 -11.79 6.87
CA TRP A 325 -2.14 -11.25 7.81
C TRP A 325 -1.47 -12.33 8.66
N ASP A 326 -2.11 -13.48 8.88
CA ASP A 326 -1.53 -14.64 9.56
C ASP A 326 -0.29 -15.19 8.82
N GLN A 327 -0.31 -15.19 7.48
CA GLN A 327 0.83 -15.60 6.67
C GLN A 327 1.98 -14.58 6.76
N THR A 328 1.66 -13.28 6.69
CA THR A 328 2.64 -12.20 6.88
C THR A 328 3.28 -12.31 8.27
N ALA A 329 2.48 -12.49 9.32
CA ALA A 329 2.97 -12.64 10.70
C ALA A 329 3.87 -13.87 10.85
N ARG A 330 3.48 -15.03 10.31
CA ARG A 330 4.28 -16.25 10.35
C ARG A 330 5.66 -16.06 9.72
N ARG A 331 5.70 -15.51 8.49
CA ARG A 331 6.98 -15.25 7.79
C ARG A 331 7.84 -14.21 8.50
N THR A 332 7.21 -13.22 9.15
CA THR A 332 7.92 -12.24 9.97
C THR A 332 8.53 -12.91 11.21
N LEU A 333 7.80 -13.80 11.87
CA LEU A 333 8.32 -14.58 13.01
C LEU A 333 9.47 -15.52 12.59
N GLU A 334 9.41 -16.12 11.40
CA GLU A 334 10.50 -16.90 10.82
C GLU A 334 11.76 -16.03 10.64
N ALA A 335 11.61 -14.82 10.08
CA ALA A 335 12.71 -13.86 9.95
C ALA A 335 13.30 -13.45 11.31
N TYR A 336 12.48 -13.31 12.36
CA TYR A 336 12.95 -13.06 13.73
C TYR A 336 13.76 -14.26 14.26
N ALA A 337 13.28 -15.48 14.06
CA ALA A 337 13.96 -16.68 14.52
C ALA A 337 15.33 -16.84 13.85
N GLU A 338 15.44 -16.59 12.55
CA GLU A 338 16.70 -16.63 11.81
C GLU A 338 17.72 -15.64 12.37
N VAL A 339 17.30 -14.39 12.65
CA VAL A 339 18.17 -13.36 13.21
C VAL A 339 18.67 -13.74 14.61
N ARG A 340 17.79 -14.29 15.47
CA ARG A 340 18.20 -14.78 16.81
C ARG A 340 19.19 -15.93 16.76
N GLN A 341 19.02 -16.89 15.85
CA GLN A 341 19.94 -18.03 15.69
C GLN A 341 21.32 -17.57 15.21
N GLY A 342 21.41 -16.59 14.32
CA GLY A 342 22.66 -16.04 13.83
C GLY A 342 23.49 -15.30 14.89
N ILE A 343 22.89 -14.89 16.01
CA ILE A 343 23.59 -14.27 17.15
C ILE A 343 24.19 -15.34 18.09
N SER A 344 23.62 -16.52 18.10
CA SER A 344 24.01 -17.62 19.00
C SER A 344 25.16 -18.46 18.43
N GLN A 345 25.64 -18.19 17.23
CA GLN A 345 26.81 -18.79 16.57
C GLN A 345 27.99 -17.81 16.54
#